data_b80fe26a372ca516069846b71e3db5e9
#
_entry.id   b80fe26a372ca516069846b71e3db5e9
#
_cell.length_a   1.000
_cell.length_b   1.000
_cell.length_c   1.000
_cell.angle_alpha   90.00
_cell.angle_beta   90.00
_cell.angle_gamma   90.00
#
_symmetry.space_group_name_H-M   'P 1'
#
loop_
_entity.id
_entity.type
_entity.pdbx_description
1 polymer ?
#
loop_
_entity_poly.entity_id
_entity_poly.type
_entity_poly.pdbx_seq_one_letter_code
_entity_poly.pdbx_strand_id
1 'polypeptide(L)'
;MAARGTQGGSLMKVLIVGGVAGGMSTATRLRRLKEDSEIIVFEQGPHVSYANCGLPYHIGEVIEQEQSLLLQTPESLHARFNLDVRVNSRVTKIDRANKQVTVSNLLDNTEYQESYDQLVLSTGAKPRMVPIPGLERALVLRDVQDAVKIKALVDNKQINAIFD
;
A
#
# COMPACT_ATOMS: atom_id res chain seq x y z
N MET A 1 12.83 25.40 -38.71
CA MET A 1 12.53 24.08 -38.13
C MET A 1 13.75 23.66 -37.33
N ALA A 2 13.73 23.80 -36.02
CA ALA A 2 14.83 23.39 -35.16
C ALA A 2 14.49 22.02 -34.59
N ALA A 3 15.26 20.99 -34.95
CA ALA A 3 15.17 19.66 -34.39
C ALA A 3 15.49 19.73 -32.89
N ARG A 4 14.52 19.37 -32.04
CA ARG A 4 14.77 19.12 -30.62
C ARG A 4 15.59 17.86 -30.53
N GLY A 5 16.86 18.03 -30.19
CA GLY A 5 17.75 16.91 -29.88
C GLY A 5 17.17 16.13 -28.69
N THR A 6 16.90 14.86 -28.90
CA THR A 6 16.62 13.88 -27.86
C THR A 6 17.90 13.70 -27.04
N GLN A 7 18.03 14.44 -25.94
CA GLN A 7 19.00 14.07 -24.90
C GLN A 7 18.51 12.77 -24.29
N GLY A 8 19.27 11.70 -24.49
CA GLY A 8 19.10 10.40 -23.83
C GLY A 8 19.40 10.53 -22.33
N GLY A 9 18.55 11.22 -21.59
CA GLY A 9 18.54 11.21 -20.14
C GLY A 9 17.96 9.89 -19.66
N SER A 10 18.64 9.19 -18.78
CA SER A 10 18.09 8.07 -18.04
C SER A 10 16.72 8.46 -17.48
N LEU A 11 15.70 7.62 -17.68
CA LEU A 11 14.37 7.84 -17.11
C LEU A 11 14.49 7.95 -15.59
N MET A 12 13.87 8.98 -15.01
CA MET A 12 13.86 9.17 -13.56
C MET A 12 13.10 8.04 -12.90
N LYS A 13 13.80 7.30 -12.03
CA LYS A 13 13.24 6.19 -11.28
C LYS A 13 12.79 6.62 -9.88
N VAL A 14 11.51 6.48 -9.61
CA VAL A 14 10.90 6.87 -8.33
C VAL A 14 10.32 5.66 -7.63
N LEU A 15 10.80 5.40 -6.42
CA LEU A 15 10.24 4.39 -5.55
C LEU A 15 9.30 5.04 -4.53
N ILE A 16 8.17 4.38 -4.28
CA ILE A 16 7.15 4.81 -3.31
C ILE A 16 6.90 3.65 -2.35
N VAL A 17 7.12 3.87 -1.06
CA VAL A 17 6.89 2.88 -0.01
C VAL A 17 5.56 3.15 0.65
N GLY A 18 4.62 2.22 0.47
CA GLY A 18 3.22 2.30 0.91
C GLY A 18 2.27 2.56 -0.25
N GLY A 19 1.34 1.64 -0.47
CA GLY A 19 0.44 1.57 -1.63
C GLY A 19 -1.01 1.95 -1.35
N VAL A 20 -1.30 2.67 -0.26
CA VAL A 20 -2.67 3.07 0.07
C VAL A 20 -2.88 4.56 -0.26
N ALA A 21 -3.44 5.37 0.62
CA ALA A 21 -3.88 6.73 0.29
C ALA A 21 -2.72 7.64 -0.17
N GLY A 22 -1.70 7.83 0.67
CA GLY A 22 -0.61 8.78 0.39
C GLY A 22 0.26 8.35 -0.79
N GLY A 23 0.65 7.07 -0.83
CA GLY A 23 1.51 6.54 -1.89
C GLY A 23 0.82 6.54 -3.24
N MET A 24 -0.43 6.05 -3.32
CA MET A 24 -1.16 6.00 -4.59
C MET A 24 -1.53 7.39 -5.11
N SER A 25 -1.89 8.33 -4.23
CA SER A 25 -2.10 9.73 -4.61
C SER A 25 -0.84 10.34 -5.18
N THR A 26 0.32 10.06 -4.58
CA THR A 26 1.63 10.51 -5.07
C THR A 26 1.95 9.88 -6.42
N ALA A 27 1.83 8.56 -6.54
CA ALA A 27 2.14 7.81 -7.76
C ALA A 27 1.33 8.32 -8.96
N THR A 28 0.01 8.42 -8.79
CA THR A 28 -0.89 8.87 -9.87
C THR A 28 -0.70 10.35 -10.21
N ARG A 29 -0.38 11.19 -9.23
CA ARG A 29 -0.06 12.60 -9.49
C ARG A 29 1.26 12.75 -10.20
N LEU A 30 2.29 12.01 -9.77
CA LEU A 30 3.62 12.02 -10.39
C LEU A 30 3.55 11.60 -11.85
N ARG A 31 2.83 10.53 -12.17
CA ARG A 31 2.62 10.08 -13.55
C ARG A 31 2.08 11.18 -14.47
N ARG A 32 1.13 11.97 -13.96
CA ARG A 32 0.56 13.10 -14.73
C ARG A 32 1.53 14.26 -14.94
N LEU A 33 2.53 14.41 -14.06
CA LEU A 33 3.52 15.49 -14.13
C LEU A 33 4.79 15.07 -14.86
N LYS A 34 5.09 13.76 -14.90
CA LYS A 34 6.31 13.17 -15.45
C LYS A 34 5.96 11.83 -16.11
N GLU A 35 5.45 11.89 -17.32
CA GLU A 35 4.93 10.74 -18.07
C GLU A 35 5.98 9.66 -18.31
N ASP A 36 7.24 10.05 -18.49
CA ASP A 36 8.34 9.14 -18.82
C ASP A 36 9.03 8.51 -17.57
N SER A 37 8.60 8.85 -16.35
CA SER A 37 9.24 8.31 -15.14
C SER A 37 8.93 6.82 -14.95
N GLU A 38 9.92 6.05 -14.50
CA GLU A 38 9.70 4.72 -13.93
C GLU A 38 9.18 4.89 -12.49
N ILE A 39 7.98 4.40 -12.22
CA ILE A 39 7.36 4.54 -10.89
C ILE A 39 7.04 3.16 -10.35
N ILE A 40 7.70 2.80 -9.25
CA ILE A 40 7.50 1.53 -8.55
C ILE A 40 6.90 1.82 -7.18
N VAL A 41 5.81 1.13 -6.84
CA VAL A 41 5.15 1.22 -5.54
C VAL A 41 5.29 -0.11 -4.80
N PHE A 42 5.84 -0.07 -3.59
CA PHE A 42 5.92 -1.24 -2.72
C PHE A 42 4.84 -1.16 -1.64
N GLU A 43 4.02 -2.21 -1.56
CA GLU A 43 3.03 -2.38 -0.50
C GLU A 43 3.26 -3.72 0.20
N GLN A 44 3.38 -3.67 1.54
CA GLN A 44 3.61 -4.88 2.33
C GLN A 44 2.38 -5.77 2.45
N GLY A 45 1.17 -5.19 2.36
CA GLY A 45 -0.09 -5.92 2.33
C GLY A 45 -0.42 -6.48 0.95
N PRO A 46 -1.45 -7.32 0.86
CA PRO A 46 -1.92 -7.87 -0.41
C PRO A 46 -2.77 -6.89 -1.22
N HIS A 47 -3.22 -5.78 -0.62
CA HIS A 47 -4.14 -4.84 -1.24
C HIS A 47 -3.56 -3.43 -1.30
N VAL A 48 -3.81 -2.75 -2.41
CA VAL A 48 -3.48 -1.35 -2.63
C VAL A 48 -4.76 -0.53 -2.82
N SER A 49 -4.68 0.78 -2.59
CA SER A 49 -5.76 1.71 -2.94
C SER A 49 -7.14 1.25 -2.46
N TYR A 50 -7.25 0.80 -1.22
CA TYR A 50 -8.53 0.41 -0.64
C TYR A 50 -9.16 1.52 0.21
N ALA A 51 -10.47 1.44 0.42
CA ALA A 51 -11.26 2.41 1.19
C ALA A 51 -11.09 2.19 2.70
N ASN A 52 -10.08 2.80 3.33
CA ASN A 52 -9.84 2.68 4.78
C ASN A 52 -11.07 3.07 5.62
N CYS A 53 -11.78 4.14 5.23
CA CYS A 53 -13.00 4.59 5.91
C CYS A 53 -14.19 3.64 5.70
N GLY A 54 -14.12 2.73 4.72
CA GLY A 54 -15.13 1.72 4.44
C GLY A 54 -15.06 0.49 5.36
N LEU A 55 -13.91 0.26 6.01
CA LEU A 55 -13.70 -0.95 6.81
C LEU A 55 -14.75 -1.15 7.92
N PRO A 56 -15.08 -0.15 8.75
CA PRO A 56 -16.14 -0.30 9.75
C PRO A 56 -17.51 -0.58 9.13
N TYR A 57 -17.81 0.03 7.99
CA TYR A 57 -19.07 -0.17 7.27
C TYR A 57 -19.21 -1.57 6.67
N HIS A 58 -18.09 -2.21 6.33
CA HIS A 58 -18.09 -3.61 5.91
C HIS A 58 -18.38 -4.53 7.09
N ILE A 59 -17.80 -4.28 8.26
CA ILE A 59 -18.09 -5.03 9.48
C ILE A 59 -19.56 -4.90 9.87
N GLY A 60 -20.11 -3.68 9.76
CA GLY A 60 -21.53 -3.38 10.06
C GLY A 60 -22.51 -3.67 8.91
N GLU A 61 -22.12 -4.43 7.88
CA GLU A 61 -22.93 -4.90 6.77
C GLU A 61 -23.56 -3.80 5.87
N VAL A 62 -23.12 -2.55 6.02
CA VAL A 62 -23.49 -1.47 5.10
C VAL A 62 -22.77 -1.63 3.75
N ILE A 63 -21.53 -2.10 3.77
CA ILE A 63 -20.78 -2.57 2.60
C ILE A 63 -20.75 -4.10 2.66
N GLU A 64 -21.65 -4.75 1.95
CA GLU A 64 -21.83 -6.21 2.03
C GLU A 64 -20.63 -6.97 1.45
N GLN A 65 -20.08 -6.49 0.34
CA GLN A 65 -19.04 -7.20 -0.39
C GLN A 65 -17.65 -6.63 -0.10
N GLU A 66 -16.72 -7.46 0.32
CA GLU A 66 -15.31 -7.10 0.53
C GLU A 66 -14.69 -6.42 -0.68
N GLN A 67 -15.01 -6.92 -1.90
CA GLN A 67 -14.50 -6.37 -3.16
C GLN A 67 -14.83 -4.89 -3.35
N SER A 68 -15.93 -4.40 -2.74
CA SER A 68 -16.30 -2.99 -2.78
C SER A 68 -15.35 -2.08 -1.98
N LEU A 69 -14.52 -2.65 -1.11
CA LEU A 69 -13.45 -1.93 -0.42
C LEU A 69 -12.24 -1.70 -1.32
N LEU A 70 -12.02 -2.57 -2.32
CA LEU A 70 -10.85 -2.58 -3.17
C LEU A 70 -11.06 -1.66 -4.37
N LEU A 71 -10.58 -0.42 -4.28
CA LEU A 71 -10.82 0.60 -5.31
C LEU A 71 -10.02 0.37 -6.60
N GLN A 72 -8.83 -0.17 -6.48
CA GLN A 72 -7.92 -0.45 -7.60
C GLN A 72 -7.11 -1.72 -7.31
N THR A 73 -6.67 -2.40 -8.38
CA THR A 73 -5.72 -3.51 -8.31
C THR A 73 -4.38 -3.13 -8.95
N PRO A 74 -3.28 -3.86 -8.70
CA PRO A 74 -2.01 -3.64 -9.38
C PRO A 74 -2.15 -3.61 -10.90
N GLU A 75 -2.95 -4.53 -11.48
CA GLU A 75 -3.17 -4.65 -12.91
C GLU A 75 -3.91 -3.43 -13.46
N SER A 76 -4.95 -2.95 -12.76
CA SER A 76 -5.70 -1.76 -13.17
C SER A 76 -4.85 -0.49 -13.10
N LEU A 77 -3.97 -0.41 -12.10
CA LEU A 77 -3.03 0.70 -11.93
C LEU A 77 -1.93 0.66 -13.00
N HIS A 78 -1.46 -0.53 -13.37
CA HIS A 78 -0.54 -0.68 -14.49
C HIS A 78 -1.19 -0.26 -15.81
N ALA A 79 -2.35 -0.80 -16.13
CA ALA A 79 -3.05 -0.53 -17.38
C ALA A 79 -3.40 0.96 -17.55
N ARG A 80 -3.83 1.62 -16.46
CA ARG A 80 -4.32 3.00 -16.51
C ARG A 80 -3.23 4.04 -16.34
N PHE A 81 -2.21 3.76 -15.53
CA PHE A 81 -1.20 4.73 -15.12
C PHE A 81 0.23 4.27 -15.37
N ASN A 82 0.43 3.10 -15.96
CA ASN A 82 1.76 2.51 -16.17
C ASN A 82 2.60 2.51 -14.87
N LEU A 83 1.99 2.12 -13.75
CA LEU A 83 2.66 1.96 -12.45
C LEU A 83 3.08 0.50 -12.27
N ASP A 84 4.31 0.28 -11.79
CA ASP A 84 4.74 -1.02 -11.28
C ASP A 84 4.38 -1.11 -9.80
N VAL A 85 3.30 -1.83 -9.48
CA VAL A 85 2.79 -1.96 -8.12
C VAL A 85 3.08 -3.36 -7.59
N ARG A 86 3.94 -3.46 -6.59
CA ARG A 86 4.38 -4.71 -5.99
C ARG A 86 3.78 -4.87 -4.61
N VAL A 87 2.73 -5.67 -4.51
CA VAL A 87 2.11 -6.07 -3.24
C VAL A 87 2.91 -7.17 -2.56
N ASN A 88 2.62 -7.46 -1.29
CA ASN A 88 3.37 -8.41 -0.46
C ASN A 88 4.90 -8.15 -0.46
N SER A 89 5.27 -6.90 -0.65
CA SER A 89 6.65 -6.45 -0.85
C SER A 89 7.01 -5.41 0.22
N ARG A 90 7.80 -5.82 1.20
CA ARG A 90 8.21 -4.96 2.31
C ARG A 90 9.60 -4.39 2.07
N VAL A 91 9.69 -3.07 2.09
CA VAL A 91 11.00 -2.39 2.18
C VAL A 91 11.52 -2.52 3.60
N THR A 92 12.65 -3.22 3.75
CA THR A 92 13.25 -3.55 5.06
C THR A 92 14.41 -2.63 5.41
N LYS A 93 15.11 -2.09 4.40
CA LYS A 93 16.28 -1.22 4.57
C LYS A 93 16.34 -0.14 3.49
N ILE A 94 16.87 1.02 3.86
CA ILE A 94 17.16 2.12 2.93
C ILE A 94 18.65 2.44 3.01
N ASP A 95 19.35 2.28 1.91
CA ASP A 95 20.73 2.73 1.73
C ASP A 95 20.73 4.07 0.98
N ARG A 96 20.86 5.15 1.74
CA ARG A 96 20.83 6.50 1.17
C ARG A 96 22.10 6.84 0.38
N ALA A 97 23.24 6.27 0.78
CA ALA A 97 24.50 6.55 0.11
C ALA A 97 24.52 5.98 -1.30
N ASN A 98 24.03 4.75 -1.46
CA ASN A 98 23.96 4.06 -2.74
C ASN A 98 22.61 4.25 -3.46
N LYS A 99 21.67 5.01 -2.88
CA LYS A 99 20.31 5.20 -3.40
C LYS A 99 19.63 3.87 -3.73
N GLN A 100 19.61 2.95 -2.77
CA GLN A 100 18.99 1.63 -2.91
C GLN A 100 18.09 1.33 -1.72
N VAL A 101 17.08 0.50 -1.95
CA VAL A 101 16.28 -0.12 -0.90
C VAL A 101 16.42 -1.64 -0.96
N THR A 102 16.36 -2.30 0.19
CA THR A 102 16.20 -3.76 0.25
C THR A 102 14.71 -4.06 0.37
N VAL A 103 14.22 -4.95 -0.47
CA VAL A 103 12.82 -5.36 -0.53
C VAL A 103 12.74 -6.84 -0.22
N SER A 104 11.90 -7.20 0.75
CA SER A 104 11.56 -8.59 1.07
C SER A 104 10.21 -8.93 0.46
N ASN A 105 10.16 -9.97 -0.37
CA ASN A 105 8.93 -10.56 -0.85
C ASN A 105 8.35 -11.45 0.26
N LEU A 106 7.17 -11.12 0.74
CA LEU A 106 6.55 -11.81 1.89
C LEU A 106 5.88 -13.15 1.53
N LEU A 107 5.79 -13.50 0.24
CA LEU A 107 5.22 -14.76 -0.21
C LEU A 107 6.24 -15.90 -0.19
N ASP A 108 7.48 -15.60 -0.56
CA ASP A 108 8.56 -16.59 -0.70
C ASP A 108 9.78 -16.30 0.18
N ASN A 109 9.74 -15.19 0.93
CA ASN A 109 10.82 -14.69 1.79
C ASN A 109 12.13 -14.41 1.04
N THR A 110 12.08 -14.15 -0.25
CA THR A 110 13.25 -13.70 -1.01
C THR A 110 13.51 -12.22 -0.78
N GLU A 111 14.78 -11.81 -0.87
CA GLU A 111 15.17 -10.41 -0.78
C GLU A 111 15.92 -9.97 -2.05
N TYR A 112 15.67 -8.73 -2.45
CA TYR A 112 16.40 -8.09 -3.54
C TYR A 112 16.61 -6.61 -3.27
N GLN A 113 17.50 -5.99 -4.06
CA GLN A 113 17.77 -4.57 -4.00
C GLN A 113 17.13 -3.86 -5.19
N GLU A 114 16.59 -2.68 -4.94
CA GLU A 114 16.01 -1.81 -5.95
C GLU A 114 16.65 -0.42 -5.84
N SER A 115 17.17 0.11 -6.96
CA SER A 115 17.78 1.44 -7.00
C SER A 115 16.72 2.52 -7.26
N TYR A 116 17.03 3.77 -6.88
CA TYR A 116 16.15 4.90 -7.11
C TYR A 116 16.91 6.21 -7.35
N ASP A 117 16.27 7.12 -8.07
CA ASP A 117 16.68 8.52 -8.12
C ASP A 117 15.99 9.32 -7.00
N GLN A 118 14.71 9.04 -6.76
CA GLN A 118 13.88 9.64 -5.71
C GLN A 118 13.12 8.56 -4.93
N LEU A 119 13.01 8.76 -3.62
CA LEU A 119 12.29 7.86 -2.71
C LEU A 119 11.22 8.63 -1.96
N VAL A 120 9.98 8.12 -2.01
CA VAL A 120 8.83 8.62 -1.26
C VAL A 120 8.46 7.63 -0.17
N LEU A 121 8.31 8.10 1.05
CA LEU A 121 7.89 7.31 2.19
C LEU A 121 6.45 7.66 2.58
N SER A 122 5.53 6.72 2.39
CA SER A 122 4.10 6.81 2.72
C SER A 122 3.67 5.60 3.54
N THR A 123 4.49 5.22 4.51
CA THR A 123 4.40 3.95 5.26
C THR A 123 3.19 3.88 6.21
N GLY A 124 2.47 4.98 6.38
CA GLY A 124 1.34 5.07 7.30
C GLY A 124 1.76 4.94 8.77
N ALA A 125 0.85 4.43 9.60
CA ALA A 125 1.07 4.23 11.03
C ALA A 125 0.58 2.84 11.45
N LYS A 126 1.12 2.34 12.56
CA LYS A 126 0.62 1.14 13.24
C LYS A 126 -0.08 1.55 14.52
N PRO A 127 -1.18 0.89 14.90
CA PRO A 127 -1.80 1.09 16.20
C PRO A 127 -0.80 0.80 17.33
N ARG A 128 -0.76 1.69 18.32
CA ARG A 128 0.08 1.48 19.49
C ARG A 128 -0.71 0.72 20.54
N MET A 129 -0.30 -0.51 20.80
CA MET A 129 -0.83 -1.27 21.92
C MET A 129 -0.18 -0.76 23.22
N VAL A 130 -1.01 -0.32 24.16
CA VAL A 130 -0.56 0.11 25.48
C VAL A 130 -0.71 -1.05 26.47
N PRO A 131 0.15 -1.16 27.50
CA PRO A 131 0.09 -2.28 28.47
C PRO A 131 -1.04 -2.06 29.49
N ILE A 132 -2.26 -2.29 29.07
CA ILE A 132 -3.46 -2.25 29.92
C ILE A 132 -3.95 -3.70 30.07
N PRO A 133 -4.27 -4.16 31.31
CA PRO A 133 -4.84 -5.49 31.51
C PRO A 133 -6.12 -5.70 30.68
N GLY A 134 -6.19 -6.80 29.95
CA GLY A 134 -7.31 -7.13 29.07
C GLY A 134 -7.15 -6.65 27.62
N LEU A 135 -6.17 -5.79 27.33
CA LEU A 135 -5.96 -5.29 25.96
C LEU A 135 -5.48 -6.36 24.98
N GLU A 136 -4.94 -7.47 25.49
CA GLU A 136 -4.59 -8.65 24.69
C GLU A 136 -5.81 -9.28 23.99
N ARG A 137 -7.02 -8.95 24.45
CA ARG A 137 -8.29 -9.38 23.85
C ARG A 137 -8.83 -8.39 22.83
N ALA A 138 -8.26 -7.20 22.76
CA ALA A 138 -8.71 -6.17 21.82
C ALA A 138 -8.25 -6.48 20.39
N LEU A 139 -9.09 -6.13 19.45
CA LEU A 139 -8.81 -6.24 18.03
C LEU A 139 -8.47 -4.86 17.47
N VAL A 140 -7.64 -4.84 16.45
CA VAL A 140 -7.24 -3.64 15.74
C VAL A 140 -7.91 -3.64 14.37
N LEU A 141 -8.46 -2.51 13.95
CA LEU A 141 -9.00 -2.31 12.63
C LEU A 141 -8.11 -1.31 11.87
N ARG A 142 -7.19 -1.83 11.07
CA ARG A 142 -6.22 -1.02 10.33
C ARG A 142 -6.28 -1.22 8.82
N ASP A 143 -6.50 -2.46 8.39
CA ASP A 143 -6.49 -2.86 6.99
C ASP A 143 -7.65 -3.80 6.65
N VAL A 144 -7.74 -4.21 5.38
CA VAL A 144 -8.80 -5.10 4.89
C VAL A 144 -8.79 -6.44 5.62
N GLN A 145 -7.60 -6.98 5.91
CA GLN A 145 -7.46 -8.28 6.59
C GLN A 145 -8.00 -8.22 8.02
N ASP A 146 -7.76 -7.10 8.71
CA ASP A 146 -8.35 -6.86 10.04
C ASP A 146 -9.88 -6.83 9.96
N ALA A 147 -10.44 -6.12 8.97
CA ALA A 147 -11.89 -6.02 8.78
C ALA A 147 -12.53 -7.39 8.52
N VAL A 148 -11.92 -8.18 7.63
CA VAL A 148 -12.39 -9.55 7.32
C VAL A 148 -12.35 -10.44 8.56
N LYS A 149 -11.25 -10.38 9.33
CA LYS A 149 -11.11 -11.13 10.58
C LYS A 149 -12.18 -10.73 11.61
N ILE A 150 -12.37 -9.43 11.82
CA ILE A 150 -13.36 -8.93 12.78
C ILE A 150 -14.77 -9.32 12.32
N LYS A 151 -15.10 -9.13 11.03
CA LYS A 151 -16.39 -9.52 10.49
C LYS A 151 -16.68 -11.01 10.71
N ALA A 152 -15.72 -11.88 10.44
CA ALA A 152 -15.88 -13.32 10.69
C ALA A 152 -16.17 -13.66 12.17
N LEU A 153 -15.57 -12.92 13.11
CA LEU A 153 -15.86 -13.11 14.54
C LEU A 153 -17.26 -12.61 14.92
N VAL A 154 -17.71 -11.50 14.32
CA VAL A 154 -19.08 -10.99 14.50
C VAL A 154 -20.12 -11.97 13.95
N ASP A 155 -19.93 -12.40 12.71
CA ASP A 155 -20.85 -13.32 12.02
C ASP A 155 -20.99 -14.66 12.78
N ASN A 156 -19.91 -15.13 13.40
CA ASN A 156 -19.89 -16.33 14.23
C ASN A 156 -20.38 -16.09 15.68
N LYS A 157 -20.87 -14.88 16.01
CA LYS A 157 -21.34 -14.49 17.35
C LYS A 157 -20.27 -14.68 18.46
N GLN A 158 -19.01 -14.59 18.11
CA GLN A 158 -17.90 -14.67 19.05
C GLN A 158 -17.55 -13.31 19.70
N ILE A 159 -18.12 -12.24 19.18
CA ILE A 159 -18.02 -10.88 19.70
C ILE A 159 -19.44 -10.37 19.96
N ASN A 160 -19.74 -9.98 21.20
CA ASN A 160 -21.08 -9.53 21.62
C ASN A 160 -21.23 -8.00 21.65
N ALA A 161 -20.13 -7.26 21.55
CA ALA A 161 -20.15 -5.80 21.51
C ALA A 161 -18.95 -5.27 20.72
N ILE A 162 -19.23 -4.44 19.74
CA ILE A 162 -18.24 -3.62 19.05
C ILE A 162 -18.63 -2.18 19.36
N PHE A 163 -18.13 -1.67 20.46
CA PHE A 163 -18.26 -0.27 20.91
C PHE A 163 -19.66 0.24 21.31
N ASP A 164 -19.65 0.89 22.43
CA ASP A 164 -20.31 2.16 22.69
C ASP A 164 -19.26 3.32 22.68
#